data_e7c63c663de46bb70e013ae634d16e40
#
_entry.id   e7c63c663de46bb70e013ae634d16e40
#
_cell.length_a   1.000
_cell.length_b   1.000
_cell.length_c   1.000
_cell.angle_alpha   90.00
_cell.angle_beta   90.00
_cell.angle_gamma   90.00
#
_symmetry.space_group_name_H-M   'P 1'
#
loop_
_entity.id
_entity.type
_entity.pdbx_description
1 polymer ?
#
loop_
_entity_poly.entity_id
_entity_poly.type
_entity_poly.pdbx_seq_one_letter_code
_entity_poly.pdbx_strand_id
1 'polypeptide(L)'
;MKNFQQNSLSNTKFLHNWFENQNSSAAQLSLIFENIPGVSFFIKDLNHRLIFVNESLLLRFGLESEKDLEGKTDFDLFPPRLAEHFRREDRLVFETKKPRLNILELFFNKQGLPGWCLTNKYPMFDTDGNVTGIMGTVRPH
;
A
#
# COMPACT_ATOMS: atom_id res chain seq x y z
N MET A 1 -20.16 10.94 10.64
CA MET A 1 -18.94 10.16 10.79
C MET A 1 -19.20 8.69 11.03
N LYS A 2 -20.10 8.36 11.95
CA LYS A 2 -20.60 7.00 12.12
C LYS A 2 -21.13 6.39 10.82
N ASN A 3 -21.76 7.23 10.00
CA ASN A 3 -22.39 6.80 8.76
C ASN A 3 -21.39 6.45 7.64
N PHE A 4 -20.18 7.03 7.68
CA PHE A 4 -19.18 6.75 6.67
C PHE A 4 -18.67 5.31 6.73
N GLN A 5 -18.37 4.80 7.93
CA GLN A 5 -17.92 3.42 8.08
C GLN A 5 -19.01 2.40 7.75
N GLN A 6 -20.26 2.67 8.18
CA GLN A 6 -21.39 1.80 7.86
C GLN A 6 -21.67 1.76 6.37
N ASN A 7 -21.66 2.93 5.71
CA ASN A 7 -21.86 3.00 4.27
C ASN A 7 -20.73 2.32 3.51
N SER A 8 -19.49 2.48 3.99
CA SER A 8 -18.33 1.83 3.41
C SER A 8 -18.42 0.31 3.49
N LEU A 9 -18.87 -0.24 4.65
CA LEU A 9 -19.05 -1.68 4.83
C LEU A 9 -20.18 -2.22 3.93
N SER A 10 -21.29 -1.50 3.78
CA SER A 10 -22.39 -1.89 2.89
C SER A 10 -21.95 -1.91 1.43
N ASN A 11 -21.22 -0.88 1.00
CA ASN A 11 -20.68 -0.81 -0.35
C ASN A 11 -19.67 -1.93 -0.60
N THR A 12 -18.84 -2.24 0.39
CA THR A 12 -17.86 -3.32 0.30
C THR A 12 -18.53 -4.68 0.15
N LYS A 13 -19.62 -4.91 0.89
CA LYS A 13 -20.37 -6.16 0.81
C LYS A 13 -20.99 -6.36 -0.56
N PHE A 14 -21.61 -5.32 -1.12
CA PHE A 14 -22.18 -5.35 -2.47
C PHE A 14 -21.08 -5.63 -3.50
N LEU A 15 -19.97 -4.94 -3.41
CA LEU A 15 -18.83 -5.09 -4.31
C LEU A 15 -18.26 -6.52 -4.24
N HIS A 16 -18.10 -7.06 -3.04
CA HIS A 16 -17.59 -8.41 -2.82
C HIS A 16 -18.49 -9.45 -3.49
N ASN A 17 -19.82 -9.35 -3.29
CA ASN A 17 -20.79 -10.24 -3.91
C ASN A 17 -20.74 -10.16 -5.42
N TRP A 18 -20.61 -8.96 -5.96
CA TRP A 18 -20.52 -8.76 -7.40
C TRP A 18 -19.25 -9.41 -7.99
N PHE A 19 -18.10 -9.20 -7.32
CA PHE A 19 -16.84 -9.80 -7.76
C PHE A 19 -16.84 -11.32 -7.70
N GLU A 20 -17.42 -11.91 -6.66
CA GLU A 20 -17.55 -13.37 -6.57
C GLU A 20 -18.34 -13.93 -7.74
N ASN A 21 -19.42 -13.27 -8.12
CA ASN A 21 -20.25 -13.71 -9.23
C ASN A 21 -19.61 -13.54 -10.59
N GLN A 22 -18.59 -12.69 -10.71
CA GLN A 22 -17.88 -12.42 -11.97
C GLN A 22 -16.64 -13.28 -12.16
N ASN A 23 -16.23 -14.05 -11.15
CA ASN A 23 -14.94 -14.76 -11.17
C ASN A 23 -13.76 -13.81 -11.43
N SER A 24 -13.86 -12.58 -10.93
CA SER A 24 -12.83 -11.57 -11.13
C SER A 24 -11.56 -11.93 -10.38
N SER A 25 -10.41 -11.64 -10.99
CA SER A 25 -9.11 -11.91 -10.38
C SER A 25 -8.47 -10.63 -9.84
N ALA A 26 -7.49 -10.80 -8.96
CA ALA A 26 -6.65 -9.71 -8.49
C ALA A 26 -5.97 -8.96 -9.65
N ALA A 27 -5.64 -9.68 -10.72
CA ALA A 27 -5.01 -9.08 -11.90
C ALA A 27 -5.88 -8.02 -12.57
N GLN A 28 -7.21 -8.21 -12.57
CA GLN A 28 -8.13 -7.22 -13.13
C GLN A 28 -8.19 -5.96 -12.28
N LEU A 29 -8.20 -6.10 -10.94
CA LEU A 29 -8.15 -4.94 -10.04
C LEU A 29 -6.82 -4.20 -10.15
N SER A 30 -5.72 -4.92 -10.33
CA SER A 30 -4.41 -4.32 -10.43
C SER A 30 -4.28 -3.38 -11.64
N LEU A 31 -5.06 -3.60 -12.70
CA LEU A 31 -5.05 -2.70 -13.87
C LEU A 31 -5.39 -1.26 -13.49
N ILE A 32 -6.30 -1.06 -12.53
CA ILE A 32 -6.66 0.29 -12.07
C ILE A 32 -5.47 0.90 -11.34
N PHE A 33 -4.89 0.18 -10.39
CA PHE A 33 -3.76 0.68 -9.60
C PHE A 33 -2.51 0.91 -10.44
N GLU A 34 -2.29 0.08 -11.47
CA GLU A 34 -1.20 0.26 -12.42
C GLU A 34 -1.29 1.59 -13.18
N ASN A 35 -2.50 2.04 -13.44
CA ASN A 35 -2.76 3.15 -14.36
C ASN A 35 -3.25 4.44 -13.70
N ILE A 36 -3.25 4.54 -12.36
CA ILE A 36 -3.60 5.77 -11.65
C ILE A 36 -2.41 6.73 -11.74
N PRO A 37 -2.55 7.86 -12.46
CA PRO A 37 -1.44 8.79 -12.62
C PRO A 37 -1.12 9.51 -11.31
N GLY A 38 0.17 9.64 -11.00
CA GLY A 38 0.66 10.44 -9.89
C GLY A 38 0.49 9.81 -8.51
N VAL A 39 -0.10 8.62 -8.42
CA VAL A 39 -0.27 7.92 -7.14
C VAL A 39 0.52 6.62 -7.16
N SER A 40 1.45 6.49 -6.25
CA SER A 40 2.20 5.25 -6.02
C SER A 40 1.39 4.35 -5.09
N PHE A 41 1.34 3.06 -5.41
CA PHE A 41 0.57 2.08 -4.65
C PHE A 41 1.44 0.87 -4.33
N PHE A 42 1.27 0.33 -3.11
CA PHE A 42 2.01 -0.86 -2.69
C PHE A 42 1.17 -1.77 -1.81
N ILE A 43 1.57 -3.05 -1.78
CA ILE A 43 1.08 -4.04 -0.83
C ILE A 43 2.30 -4.71 -0.19
N LYS A 44 2.24 -4.91 1.12
CA LYS A 44 3.24 -5.67 1.88
C LYS A 44 2.57 -6.78 2.66
N ASP A 45 3.28 -7.89 2.87
CA ASP A 45 2.82 -8.96 3.76
C ASP A 45 3.14 -8.64 5.23
N LEU A 46 2.79 -9.57 6.13
CA LEU A 46 3.03 -9.41 7.57
C LEU A 46 4.53 -9.39 7.94
N ASN A 47 5.38 -9.84 7.05
CA ASN A 47 6.84 -9.80 7.22
C ASN A 47 7.44 -8.55 6.58
N HIS A 48 6.61 -7.56 6.26
CA HIS A 48 7.02 -6.28 5.64
C HIS A 48 7.67 -6.43 4.26
N ARG A 49 7.43 -7.56 3.59
CA ARG A 49 7.94 -7.79 2.24
C ARG A 49 6.97 -7.23 1.21
N LEU A 50 7.52 -6.58 0.19
CA LEU A 50 6.72 -6.05 -0.91
C LEU A 50 6.14 -7.19 -1.74
N ILE A 51 4.82 -7.18 -1.88
CA ILE A 51 4.06 -8.16 -2.66
C ILE A 51 3.66 -7.57 -4.00
N PHE A 52 3.31 -6.28 -4.00
CA PHE A 52 2.87 -5.58 -5.20
C PHE A 52 3.25 -4.11 -5.12
N VAL A 53 3.64 -3.54 -6.25
CA VAL A 53 3.81 -2.09 -6.44
C VAL A 53 3.32 -1.73 -7.83
N ASN A 54 2.78 -0.53 -7.98
CA ASN A 54 2.38 -0.06 -9.31
C ASN A 54 3.55 0.62 -10.03
N GLU A 55 3.36 0.93 -11.31
CA GLU A 55 4.38 1.53 -12.13
C GLU A 55 4.89 2.86 -11.56
N SER A 56 3.98 3.68 -11.02
CA SER A 56 4.35 4.95 -10.40
C SER A 56 5.38 4.77 -9.29
N LEU A 57 5.22 3.74 -8.46
CA LEU A 57 6.17 3.45 -7.37
C LEU A 57 7.50 2.91 -7.90
N LEU A 58 7.46 2.06 -8.92
CA LEU A 58 8.68 1.57 -9.58
C LEU A 58 9.52 2.74 -10.11
N LEU A 59 8.88 3.66 -10.80
CA LEU A 59 9.55 4.85 -11.33
C LEU A 59 10.13 5.71 -10.21
N ARG A 60 9.39 5.86 -9.12
CA ARG A 60 9.84 6.63 -7.95
C ARG A 60 11.08 6.02 -7.31
N PHE A 61 11.16 4.69 -7.24
CA PHE A 61 12.34 3.99 -6.74
C PHE A 61 13.48 3.92 -7.76
N GLY A 62 13.21 4.28 -9.01
CA GLY A 62 14.19 4.19 -10.09
C GLY A 62 14.47 2.77 -10.55
N LEU A 63 13.49 1.88 -10.42
CA LEU A 63 13.59 0.49 -10.80
C LEU A 63 12.85 0.22 -12.11
N GLU A 64 13.30 -0.79 -12.84
CA GLU A 64 12.74 -1.11 -14.16
C GLU A 64 11.64 -2.16 -14.11
N SER A 65 11.66 -3.04 -13.08
CA SER A 65 10.77 -4.19 -13.01
C SER A 65 10.35 -4.49 -11.59
N GLU A 66 9.14 -5.02 -11.42
CA GLU A 66 8.64 -5.54 -10.15
C GLU A 66 9.55 -6.65 -9.59
N LYS A 67 10.25 -7.38 -10.44
CA LYS A 67 11.19 -8.42 -10.01
C LYS A 67 12.29 -7.86 -9.10
N ASP A 68 12.67 -6.61 -9.30
CA ASP A 68 13.69 -5.95 -8.49
C ASP A 68 13.20 -5.66 -7.07
N LEU A 69 11.89 -5.66 -6.84
CA LEU A 69 11.27 -5.40 -5.54
C LEU A 69 10.74 -6.66 -4.86
N GLU A 70 10.56 -7.73 -5.61
CA GLU A 70 9.91 -8.95 -5.13
C GLU A 70 10.63 -9.51 -3.90
N GLY A 71 9.88 -9.66 -2.80
CA GLY A 71 10.41 -10.20 -1.55
C GLY A 71 11.30 -9.27 -0.76
N LYS A 72 11.54 -8.06 -1.25
CA LYS A 72 12.37 -7.08 -0.55
C LYS A 72 11.57 -6.32 0.50
N THR A 73 12.29 -5.86 1.52
CA THR A 73 11.73 -5.00 2.56
C THR A 73 12.25 -3.57 2.40
N ASP A 74 11.72 -2.66 3.20
CA ASP A 74 12.21 -1.28 3.21
C ASP A 74 13.70 -1.19 3.57
N PHE A 75 14.22 -2.14 4.37
CA PHE A 75 15.63 -2.17 4.73
C PHE A 75 16.56 -2.51 3.56
N ASP A 76 16.03 -3.18 2.54
CA ASP A 76 16.77 -3.46 1.32
C ASP A 76 16.81 -2.27 0.37
N LEU A 77 15.85 -1.34 0.49
CA LEU A 77 15.63 -0.26 -0.46
C LEU A 77 15.99 1.13 0.05
N PHE A 78 15.96 1.33 1.36
CA PHE A 78 16.13 2.65 1.97
C PHE A 78 17.20 2.65 3.06
N PRO A 79 17.74 3.84 3.39
CA PRO A 79 18.63 3.96 4.53
C PRO A 79 17.95 3.49 5.83
N PRO A 80 18.74 2.93 6.79
CA PRO A 80 18.15 2.31 7.99
C PRO A 80 17.18 3.18 8.78
N ARG A 81 17.45 4.47 8.95
CA ARG A 81 16.57 5.37 9.69
C ARG A 81 15.20 5.49 9.03
N LEU A 82 15.19 5.60 7.72
CA LEU A 82 13.95 5.72 6.96
C LEU A 82 13.19 4.40 6.97
N ALA A 83 13.90 3.30 6.78
CA ALA A 83 13.31 1.97 6.83
C ALA A 83 12.70 1.66 8.20
N GLU A 84 13.36 2.07 9.29
CA GLU A 84 12.82 1.93 10.64
C GLU A 84 11.54 2.73 10.85
N HIS A 85 11.48 3.94 10.30
CA HIS A 85 10.27 4.76 10.35
C HIS A 85 9.12 4.08 9.61
N PHE A 86 9.34 3.59 8.40
CA PHE A 86 8.31 2.90 7.64
C PHE A 86 7.83 1.65 8.38
N ARG A 87 8.75 0.89 8.95
CA ARG A 87 8.40 -0.30 9.72
C ARG A 87 7.57 0.00 10.96
N ARG A 88 7.90 1.07 11.67
CA ARG A 88 7.11 1.53 12.83
C ARG A 88 5.68 1.86 12.43
N GLU A 89 5.52 2.59 11.35
CA GLU A 89 4.19 2.95 10.85
C GLU A 89 3.41 1.72 10.40
N ASP A 90 4.06 0.77 9.73
CA ASP A 90 3.44 -0.49 9.35
C ASP A 90 2.98 -1.29 10.58
N ARG A 91 3.82 -1.38 11.60
CA ARG A 91 3.47 -2.07 12.84
C ARG A 91 2.25 -1.47 13.54
N LEU A 92 2.14 -0.16 13.55
CA LEU A 92 0.97 0.51 14.12
C LEU A 92 -0.30 0.07 13.41
N VAL A 93 -0.26 -0.07 12.09
CA VAL A 93 -1.40 -0.56 11.33
C VAL A 93 -1.73 -2.01 11.69
N PHE A 94 -0.73 -2.86 11.77
CA PHE A 94 -0.93 -4.27 12.13
C PHE A 94 -1.49 -4.43 13.54
N GLU A 95 -0.96 -3.69 14.50
CA GLU A 95 -1.35 -3.79 15.92
C GLU A 95 -2.71 -3.17 16.19
N THR A 96 -2.98 -1.98 15.63
CA THR A 96 -4.23 -1.28 15.89
C THR A 96 -5.37 -1.75 14.99
N LYS A 97 -5.06 -2.40 13.87
CA LYS A 97 -6.01 -2.80 12.83
C LYS A 97 -6.79 -1.61 12.26
N LYS A 98 -6.17 -0.44 12.31
CA LYS A 98 -6.77 0.82 11.84
C LYS A 98 -5.89 1.47 10.80
N PRO A 99 -6.47 2.22 9.84
CA PRO A 99 -5.69 2.98 8.88
C PRO A 99 -4.83 4.05 9.55
N ARG A 100 -3.70 4.33 8.92
CA ARG A 100 -2.87 5.50 9.20
C ARG A 100 -2.92 6.41 7.99
N LEU A 101 -3.49 7.60 8.17
CA LEU A 101 -3.79 8.50 7.07
C LEU A 101 -2.93 9.76 7.13
N ASN A 102 -2.60 10.27 5.95
CA ASN A 102 -1.89 11.54 5.79
C ASN A 102 -0.56 11.60 6.55
N ILE A 103 0.18 10.50 6.51
CA ILE A 103 1.51 10.42 7.11
C ILE A 103 2.46 11.23 6.23
N LEU A 104 3.05 12.29 6.80
CA LEU A 104 4.05 13.07 6.08
C LEU A 104 5.37 12.33 6.17
N GLU A 105 5.87 11.89 5.02
CA GLU A 105 7.09 11.08 4.93
C GLU A 105 8.05 11.64 3.90
N LEU A 106 9.34 11.46 4.17
CA LEU A 106 10.40 11.86 3.26
C LEU A 106 10.77 10.70 2.36
N PHE A 107 10.75 10.92 1.07
CA PHE A 107 11.22 9.94 0.09
C PHE A 107 12.33 10.56 -0.74
N PHE A 108 13.18 9.70 -1.29
CA PHE A 108 14.24 10.12 -2.17
C PHE A 108 13.90 9.68 -3.59
N ASN A 109 14.11 10.58 -4.56
CA ASN A 109 13.91 10.24 -5.96
C ASN A 109 15.10 9.45 -6.50
N LYS A 110 15.03 9.12 -7.79
CA LYS A 110 16.06 8.36 -8.50
C LYS A 110 17.45 9.01 -8.41
N GLN A 111 17.50 10.35 -8.35
CA GLN A 111 18.75 11.11 -8.24
C GLN A 111 19.22 11.29 -6.80
N GLY A 112 18.50 10.72 -5.82
CA GLY A 112 18.82 10.86 -4.40
C GLY A 112 18.36 12.18 -3.79
N LEU A 113 17.52 12.95 -4.49
CA LEU A 113 16.97 14.20 -3.97
C LEU A 113 15.74 13.92 -3.13
N PRO A 114 15.65 14.55 -1.93
CA PRO A 114 14.51 14.33 -1.04
C PRO A 114 13.25 15.05 -1.54
N GLY A 115 12.10 14.44 -1.25
CA GLY A 115 10.80 15.04 -1.50
C GLY A 115 9.81 14.58 -0.45
N TRP A 116 8.93 15.49 -0.04
CA TRP A 116 7.89 15.17 0.92
C TRP A 116 6.71 14.50 0.22
N CYS A 117 6.18 13.47 0.85
CA CYS A 117 5.02 12.73 0.35
C CYS A 117 4.01 12.56 1.47
N LEU A 118 2.75 12.40 1.07
CA LEU A 118 1.69 11.97 1.96
C LEU A 118 1.40 10.51 1.69
N THR A 119 1.46 9.71 2.74
CA THR A 119 1.25 8.26 2.68
C THR A 119 0.01 7.89 3.47
N ASN A 120 -0.82 7.04 2.88
CA ASN A 120 -1.95 6.41 3.57
C ASN A 120 -1.70 4.92 3.62
N LYS A 121 -1.94 4.32 4.79
CA LYS A 121 -1.73 2.89 5.01
C LYS A 121 -3.00 2.28 5.58
N TYR A 122 -3.41 1.16 5.00
CA TYR A 122 -4.65 0.45 5.36
C TYR A 122 -4.33 -1.00 5.68
N PRO A 123 -4.88 -1.55 6.76
CA PRO A 123 -4.75 -2.98 7.01
C PRO A 123 -5.55 -3.80 6.00
N MET A 124 -5.02 -4.93 5.59
CA MET A 124 -5.75 -5.91 4.80
C MET A 124 -6.20 -7.04 5.73
N PHE A 125 -7.42 -7.52 5.54
CA PHE A 125 -8.02 -8.55 6.38
C PHE A 125 -8.40 -9.78 5.57
N ASP A 126 -8.30 -10.95 6.19
CA ASP A 126 -8.93 -12.14 5.66
C ASP A 126 -10.42 -12.19 6.05
N THR A 127 -11.11 -13.26 5.65
CA THR A 127 -12.54 -13.42 5.94
C THR A 127 -12.84 -13.59 7.43
N ASP A 128 -11.86 -13.98 8.24
CA ASP A 128 -11.99 -14.15 9.69
C ASP A 128 -11.65 -12.88 10.46
N GLY A 129 -11.29 -11.79 9.77
CA GLY A 129 -10.94 -10.53 10.40
C GLY A 129 -9.52 -10.43 10.89
N ASN A 130 -8.65 -11.37 10.50
CA ASN A 130 -7.23 -11.32 10.84
C ASN A 130 -6.50 -10.44 9.83
N VAL A 131 -5.54 -9.65 10.32
CA VAL A 131 -4.71 -8.83 9.44
C VAL A 131 -3.75 -9.74 8.67
N THR A 132 -3.73 -9.59 7.35
CA THR A 132 -2.89 -10.39 6.45
C THR A 132 -1.79 -9.59 5.79
N GLY A 133 -1.88 -8.29 5.85
CA GLY A 133 -0.91 -7.42 5.22
C GLY A 133 -1.33 -5.96 5.32
N ILE A 134 -0.67 -5.14 4.55
CA ILE A 134 -0.91 -3.69 4.49
C ILE A 134 -0.91 -3.26 3.04
N MET A 135 -1.80 -2.34 2.70
CA MET A 135 -1.78 -1.66 1.40
C MET A 135 -1.69 -0.16 1.63
N GLY A 136 -1.10 0.54 0.70
CA GLY A 136 -0.92 1.97 0.87
C GLY A 136 -0.78 2.73 -0.42
N THR A 137 -0.96 4.03 -0.29
CA THR A 137 -0.76 4.99 -1.37
C THR A 137 0.28 6.01 -0.95
N VAL A 138 1.09 6.45 -1.89
CA VAL A 138 2.08 7.50 -1.71
C VAL A 138 1.88 8.53 -2.80
N ARG A 139 1.74 9.78 -2.42
CA ARG A 139 1.63 10.88 -3.39
C ARG A 139 2.53 12.04 -2.96
N PRO A 140 3.04 12.85 -3.90
CA PRO A 140 3.78 14.06 -3.55
C PRO A 140 2.91 15.00 -2.74
N HIS A 141 3.54 15.65 -1.78
CA HIS A 141 2.87 16.66 -0.96
C HIS A 141 2.87 18.02 -1.67
#